data_f198a6de95f84050bda912c929fab7a6
#
_entry.id   f198a6de95f84050bda912c929fab7a6
#
_cell.length_a   1.000
_cell.length_b   1.000
_cell.length_c   1.000
_cell.angle_alpha   90.00
_cell.angle_beta   90.00
_cell.angle_gamma   90.00
#
_symmetry.space_group_name_H-M   'P 1'
#
loop_
_entity.id
_entity.type
_entity.pdbx_description
1 polymer ?
#
loop_
_entity_poly.entity_id
_entity_poly.type
_entity_poly.pdbx_seq_one_letter_code
_entity_poly.pdbx_strand_id
1 'polypeptide(L)'
;MTQQIRVGTAPDSWGVWFPSEPHQVPWDRFLDEAVEAGYHWIELGPYGYLPTDPKHLEDELGKRNLMMTAGTVFTGFHKEDESQWQRAWDQALAVATLVSKLGVEHLVVIPDLWRDDKTGQARESRTLSNEQWKRLAAGHNKLGKALLEEFGIHQQFHSHADSHIGTYQEVERYLHETDPMYSNLCLDTGHFAYYLGDNIKMMNAYPERIGYLHLKQVHPDILAETLKNDLPFVEAVAMGVMTEPGFDGVPKFAPIIERALEINPDIFAIIEQDMYGCPVDMPFPIAQRTREHILAATRAARVK
;
A
#
# COMPACT_ATOMS: atom_id res chain seq x y z
N MET A 1 -17.94 -21.04 -10.91
CA MET A 1 -17.79 -19.57 -10.91
C MET A 1 -16.34 -19.27 -11.20
N THR A 2 -16.05 -18.46 -12.22
CA THR A 2 -14.66 -18.09 -12.56
C THR A 2 -14.14 -17.16 -11.47
N GLN A 3 -13.15 -17.61 -10.69
CA GLN A 3 -12.47 -16.82 -9.68
C GLN A 3 -11.90 -15.53 -10.31
N GLN A 4 -12.23 -14.39 -9.75
CA GLN A 4 -11.75 -13.08 -10.22
C GLN A 4 -10.99 -12.42 -9.07
N ILE A 5 -9.74 -11.99 -9.32
CA ILE A 5 -8.99 -11.23 -8.34
C ILE A 5 -9.82 -10.04 -7.85
N ARG A 6 -9.77 -9.77 -6.56
CA ARG A 6 -10.52 -8.67 -5.92
C ARG A 6 -9.78 -7.37 -6.14
N VAL A 7 -10.16 -6.65 -7.20
CA VAL A 7 -9.49 -5.39 -7.59
C VAL A 7 -10.14 -4.22 -6.89
N GLY A 8 -9.34 -3.50 -6.11
CA GLY A 8 -9.71 -2.26 -5.41
C GLY A 8 -8.84 -1.08 -5.80
N THR A 9 -9.05 0.05 -5.14
CA THR A 9 -8.23 1.26 -5.26
C THR A 9 -8.10 1.98 -3.91
N ALA A 10 -7.25 3.00 -3.83
CA ALA A 10 -6.98 3.76 -2.62
C ALA A 10 -6.95 5.27 -2.87
N PRO A 11 -7.13 6.11 -1.84
CA PRO A 11 -7.11 7.57 -1.98
C PRO A 11 -5.80 8.14 -2.51
N ASP A 12 -4.65 7.44 -2.38
CA ASP A 12 -3.38 7.86 -2.94
C ASP A 12 -3.42 8.00 -4.47
N SER A 13 -4.23 7.17 -5.14
CA SER A 13 -4.53 7.27 -6.58
C SER A 13 -5.35 8.51 -6.95
N TRP A 14 -5.84 9.26 -5.97
CA TRP A 14 -6.44 10.58 -6.11
C TRP A 14 -5.54 11.70 -5.56
N GLY A 15 -4.26 11.40 -5.36
CA GLY A 15 -3.26 12.34 -4.86
C GLY A 15 -3.38 12.64 -3.36
N VAL A 16 -4.05 11.78 -2.61
CA VAL A 16 -4.31 11.97 -1.17
C VAL A 16 -3.27 11.21 -0.34
N TRP A 17 -2.24 11.92 0.13
CA TRP A 17 -1.21 11.38 1.03
C TRP A 17 -1.46 11.74 2.51
N PHE A 18 -2.19 12.82 2.76
CA PHE A 18 -2.45 13.33 4.10
C PHE A 18 -3.94 13.44 4.36
N PRO A 19 -4.39 13.37 5.63
CA PRO A 19 -5.81 13.43 5.94
C PRO A 19 -6.47 14.77 5.57
N SER A 20 -5.69 15.84 5.49
CA SER A 20 -6.17 17.17 5.14
C SER A 20 -5.06 17.96 4.47
N GLU A 21 -5.25 18.34 3.23
CA GLU A 21 -4.39 19.24 2.47
C GLU A 21 -5.24 20.22 1.64
N PRO A 22 -4.78 21.48 1.48
CA PRO A 22 -5.44 22.39 0.55
C PRO A 22 -5.45 21.80 -0.87
N HIS A 23 -6.57 21.88 -1.53
CA HIS A 23 -6.73 21.48 -2.94
C HIS A 23 -6.68 19.98 -3.22
N GLN A 24 -6.69 19.10 -2.21
CA GLN A 24 -6.88 17.67 -2.48
C GLN A 24 -8.35 17.35 -2.85
N VAL A 25 -8.57 16.23 -3.52
CA VAL A 25 -9.92 15.75 -3.87
C VAL A 25 -10.72 15.54 -2.58
N PRO A 26 -11.96 16.07 -2.45
CA PRO A 26 -12.84 15.80 -1.31
C PRO A 26 -13.18 14.31 -1.23
N TRP A 27 -13.32 13.78 0.00
CA TRP A 27 -13.56 12.36 0.22
C TRP A 27 -14.85 11.83 -0.43
N ASP A 28 -15.92 12.60 -0.45
CA ASP A 28 -17.18 12.23 -1.07
C ASP A 28 -17.05 12.13 -2.59
N ARG A 29 -16.31 13.06 -3.22
CA ARG A 29 -15.97 13.00 -4.64
C ARG A 29 -15.10 11.78 -4.96
N PHE A 30 -14.10 11.45 -4.11
CA PHE A 30 -13.30 10.22 -4.27
C PHE A 30 -14.19 8.98 -4.30
N LEU A 31 -15.14 8.87 -3.35
CA LEU A 31 -16.05 7.72 -3.29
C LEU A 31 -16.94 7.63 -4.53
N ASP A 32 -17.48 8.76 -5.01
CA ASP A 32 -18.32 8.81 -6.21
C ASP A 32 -17.52 8.42 -7.47
N GLU A 33 -16.33 8.98 -7.63
CA GLU A 33 -15.45 8.68 -8.77
C GLU A 33 -14.91 7.24 -8.74
N ALA A 34 -14.64 6.66 -7.57
CA ALA A 34 -14.28 5.26 -7.44
C ALA A 34 -15.41 4.33 -7.95
N VAL A 35 -16.64 4.62 -7.59
CA VAL A 35 -17.82 3.88 -8.12
C VAL A 35 -17.97 4.07 -9.63
N GLU A 36 -17.87 5.30 -10.11
CA GLU A 36 -18.02 5.61 -11.54
C GLU A 36 -16.88 4.96 -12.37
N ALA A 37 -15.67 4.85 -11.81
CA ALA A 37 -14.59 4.07 -12.40
C ALA A 37 -14.84 2.54 -12.32
N GLY A 38 -15.86 2.10 -11.59
CA GLY A 38 -16.33 0.72 -11.51
C GLY A 38 -15.68 -0.10 -10.38
N TYR A 39 -15.05 0.52 -9.40
CA TYR A 39 -14.53 -0.17 -8.21
C TYR A 39 -15.66 -0.54 -7.24
N HIS A 40 -15.47 -1.65 -6.52
CA HIS A 40 -16.29 -2.08 -5.40
C HIS A 40 -15.51 -2.10 -4.08
N TRP A 41 -14.18 -2.15 -4.17
CA TRP A 41 -13.29 -2.23 -3.02
C TRP A 41 -12.39 -1.02 -2.97
N ILE A 42 -12.25 -0.46 -1.77
CA ILE A 42 -11.37 0.67 -1.51
C ILE A 42 -10.59 0.47 -0.22
N GLU A 43 -9.44 1.12 -0.09
CA GLU A 43 -8.75 1.31 1.18
C GLU A 43 -9.17 2.60 1.88
N LEU A 44 -8.93 2.62 3.21
CA LEU A 44 -9.20 3.80 4.03
C LEU A 44 -8.32 5.01 3.64
N GLY A 45 -7.08 4.74 3.21
CA GLY A 45 -6.07 5.77 3.05
C GLY A 45 -5.66 6.42 4.39
N PRO A 46 -5.19 7.67 4.39
CA PRO A 46 -4.77 8.35 5.60
C PRO A 46 -5.97 8.58 6.54
N TYR A 47 -5.84 8.10 7.80
CA TYR A 47 -6.90 8.21 8.81
C TYR A 47 -7.32 9.66 9.02
N GLY A 48 -8.62 9.93 8.87
CA GLY A 48 -9.19 11.28 8.94
C GLY A 48 -9.48 11.92 7.58
N TYR A 49 -9.09 11.30 6.46
CA TYR A 49 -9.55 11.72 5.14
C TYR A 49 -11.00 11.27 4.89
N LEU A 50 -11.30 10.00 5.03
CA LEU A 50 -12.68 9.50 5.07
C LEU A 50 -13.30 9.75 6.44
N PRO A 51 -14.64 9.75 6.57
CA PRO A 51 -15.32 9.88 7.87
C PRO A 51 -14.79 8.88 8.90
N THR A 52 -14.52 9.34 10.12
CA THR A 52 -13.98 8.51 11.21
C THR A 52 -15.07 7.98 12.16
N ASP A 53 -16.31 8.41 12.02
CA ASP A 53 -17.45 7.77 12.67
C ASP A 53 -17.83 6.50 11.90
N PRO A 54 -17.81 5.32 12.56
CA PRO A 54 -18.04 4.04 11.88
C PRO A 54 -19.40 3.96 11.17
N LYS A 55 -20.45 4.49 11.81
CA LYS A 55 -21.80 4.44 11.24
C LYS A 55 -21.93 5.37 10.04
N HIS A 56 -21.37 6.56 10.11
CA HIS A 56 -21.34 7.50 9.00
C HIS A 56 -20.59 6.91 7.81
N LEU A 57 -19.40 6.32 8.05
CA LEU A 57 -18.61 5.70 6.99
C LEU A 57 -19.34 4.49 6.37
N GLU A 58 -19.94 3.62 7.20
CA GLU A 58 -20.76 2.49 6.74
C GLU A 58 -21.90 2.96 5.82
N ASP A 59 -22.62 4.01 6.23
CA ASP A 59 -23.72 4.56 5.44
C ASP A 59 -23.24 5.16 4.11
N GLU A 60 -22.12 5.87 4.09
CA GLU A 60 -21.54 6.45 2.86
C GLU A 60 -21.05 5.38 1.89
N LEU A 61 -20.40 4.32 2.40
CA LEU A 61 -20.02 3.15 1.59
C LEU A 61 -21.23 2.38 1.10
N GLY A 62 -22.22 2.14 1.97
CA GLY A 62 -23.45 1.41 1.63
C GLY A 62 -24.26 2.09 0.54
N LYS A 63 -24.40 3.43 0.55
CA LYS A 63 -25.07 4.21 -0.50
C LYS A 63 -24.46 3.98 -1.89
N ARG A 64 -23.16 3.65 -1.94
CA ARG A 64 -22.37 3.50 -3.16
C ARG A 64 -22.05 2.04 -3.51
N ASN A 65 -22.49 1.09 -2.69
CA ASN A 65 -22.12 -0.33 -2.80
C ASN A 65 -20.61 -0.55 -2.83
N LEU A 66 -19.90 0.23 -2.02
CA LEU A 66 -18.45 0.10 -1.77
C LEU A 66 -18.19 -0.72 -0.52
N MET A 67 -17.09 -1.45 -0.52
CA MET A 67 -16.58 -2.20 0.62
C MET A 67 -15.13 -1.79 0.92
N MET A 68 -14.80 -1.69 2.20
CA MET A 68 -13.45 -1.41 2.65
C MET A 68 -12.63 -2.70 2.75
N THR A 69 -11.36 -2.62 2.36
CA THR A 69 -10.46 -3.78 2.33
C THR A 69 -9.37 -3.73 3.39
N ALA A 70 -8.84 -2.54 3.66
CA ALA A 70 -7.78 -2.33 4.65
C ALA A 70 -7.80 -0.90 5.22
N GLY A 71 -7.23 -0.76 6.42
CA GLY A 71 -6.76 0.52 6.93
C GLY A 71 -5.25 0.66 6.74
N THR A 72 -4.70 1.85 6.97
CA THR A 72 -3.26 2.13 6.83
C THR A 72 -2.71 2.80 8.07
N VAL A 73 -1.52 2.36 8.53
CA VAL A 73 -0.81 2.97 9.66
C VAL A 73 0.70 3.06 9.41
N PHE A 74 1.36 4.00 10.07
CA PHE A 74 2.80 4.21 10.00
C PHE A 74 3.50 3.83 11.30
N THR A 75 4.72 3.26 11.21
CA THR A 75 5.47 2.76 12.37
C THR A 75 6.93 3.19 12.34
N GLY A 76 7.46 3.62 13.50
CA GLY A 76 8.87 3.96 13.68
C GLY A 76 9.61 3.00 14.62
N PHE A 77 9.30 1.71 14.59
CA PHE A 77 9.82 0.74 15.57
C PHE A 77 11.33 0.53 15.56
N HIS A 78 12.04 0.93 14.50
CA HIS A 78 13.49 0.92 14.46
C HIS A 78 14.11 1.93 15.44
N LYS A 79 13.39 2.99 15.80
CA LYS A 79 13.85 4.05 16.71
C LYS A 79 13.95 3.53 18.15
N GLU A 80 14.85 4.12 18.94
CA GLU A 80 15.08 3.70 20.32
C GLU A 80 14.04 4.28 21.29
N ASP A 81 13.32 5.32 20.89
CA ASP A 81 12.35 6.02 21.70
C ASP A 81 11.14 5.11 22.00
N GLU A 82 10.88 4.85 23.28
CA GLU A 82 9.77 4.04 23.78
C GLU A 82 8.40 4.60 23.37
N SER A 83 8.28 5.90 23.13
CA SER A 83 7.05 6.54 22.65
C SER A 83 6.61 6.04 21.29
N GLN A 84 7.53 5.44 20.49
CA GLN A 84 7.21 4.93 19.16
C GLN A 84 6.17 3.80 19.17
N TRP A 85 6.23 2.95 20.22
CA TRP A 85 5.19 1.94 20.40
C TRP A 85 3.83 2.59 20.64
N GLN A 86 3.75 3.55 21.57
CA GLN A 86 2.49 4.21 21.91
C GLN A 86 1.92 4.97 20.72
N ARG A 87 2.77 5.70 19.98
CA ARG A 87 2.36 6.40 18.75
C ARG A 87 1.75 5.46 17.72
N ALA A 88 2.45 4.35 17.43
CA ALA A 88 1.98 3.36 16.47
C ALA A 88 0.72 2.66 16.95
N TRP A 89 0.66 2.31 18.23
CA TRP A 89 -0.51 1.65 18.82
C TRP A 89 -1.74 2.55 18.84
N ASP A 90 -1.61 3.82 19.22
CA ASP A 90 -2.73 4.77 19.24
C ASP A 90 -3.32 4.95 17.85
N GLN A 91 -2.47 5.06 16.81
CA GLN A 91 -2.91 5.11 15.43
C GLN A 91 -3.57 3.79 15.00
N ALA A 92 -2.94 2.66 15.28
CA ALA A 92 -3.46 1.35 14.93
C ALA A 92 -4.79 1.06 15.63
N LEU A 93 -4.92 1.43 16.90
CA LEU A 93 -6.15 1.29 17.69
C LEU A 93 -7.30 2.10 17.08
N ALA A 94 -7.03 3.36 16.71
CA ALA A 94 -8.04 4.21 16.08
C ALA A 94 -8.51 3.64 14.74
N VAL A 95 -7.57 3.24 13.89
CA VAL A 95 -7.87 2.65 12.57
C VAL A 95 -8.57 1.30 12.73
N ALA A 96 -8.03 0.37 13.54
CA ALA A 96 -8.60 -0.95 13.75
C ALA A 96 -10.01 -0.89 14.35
N THR A 97 -10.26 0.03 15.31
CA THR A 97 -11.59 0.26 15.87
C THR A 97 -12.59 0.70 14.81
N LEU A 98 -12.19 1.57 13.88
CA LEU A 98 -13.03 2.01 12.77
C LEU A 98 -13.30 0.85 11.79
N VAL A 99 -12.23 0.25 11.25
CA VAL A 99 -12.35 -0.68 10.12
C VAL A 99 -12.92 -2.05 10.55
N SER A 100 -12.69 -2.52 11.78
CA SER A 100 -13.28 -3.76 12.28
C SER A 100 -14.81 -3.73 12.35
N LYS A 101 -15.41 -2.55 12.54
CA LYS A 101 -16.89 -2.38 12.46
C LYS A 101 -17.44 -2.55 11.05
N LEU A 102 -16.59 -2.42 10.04
CA LEU A 102 -16.91 -2.63 8.62
C LEU A 102 -16.55 -4.03 8.13
N GLY A 103 -16.12 -4.93 9.04
CA GLY A 103 -15.74 -6.31 8.68
C GLY A 103 -14.38 -6.43 7.96
N VAL A 104 -13.52 -5.45 8.12
CA VAL A 104 -12.17 -5.43 7.52
C VAL A 104 -11.22 -6.30 8.33
N GLU A 105 -10.46 -7.15 7.65
CA GLU A 105 -9.50 -8.11 8.23
C GLU A 105 -8.03 -7.78 7.94
N HIS A 106 -7.72 -6.64 7.30
CA HIS A 106 -6.36 -6.27 6.92
C HIS A 106 -6.00 -4.86 7.38
N LEU A 107 -4.74 -4.70 7.80
CA LEU A 107 -4.13 -3.41 8.10
C LEU A 107 -2.79 -3.33 7.38
N VAL A 108 -2.67 -2.39 6.44
CA VAL A 108 -1.41 -2.09 5.75
C VAL A 108 -0.53 -1.27 6.70
N VAL A 109 0.68 -1.76 6.94
CA VAL A 109 1.62 -1.16 7.90
C VAL A 109 2.89 -0.73 7.18
N ILE A 110 3.09 0.59 7.12
CA ILE A 110 4.20 1.22 6.41
C ILE A 110 5.25 1.66 7.45
N PRO A 111 6.55 1.34 7.29
CA PRO A 111 7.59 1.89 8.15
C PRO A 111 7.80 3.38 7.89
N ASP A 112 8.17 4.14 8.92
CA ASP A 112 8.55 5.54 8.78
C ASP A 112 9.64 5.69 7.69
N LEU A 113 9.55 6.79 6.94
CA LEU A 113 10.52 7.11 5.90
C LEU A 113 11.79 7.71 6.53
N TRP A 114 12.96 7.40 5.97
CA TRP A 114 14.21 8.02 6.40
C TRP A 114 14.40 9.43 5.80
N ARG A 115 13.61 9.79 4.78
CA ARG A 115 13.46 11.14 4.24
C ARG A 115 12.13 11.76 4.68
N ASP A 116 12.10 13.08 4.71
CA ASP A 116 10.87 13.86 4.87
C ASP A 116 9.96 13.71 3.64
N ASP A 117 8.73 13.34 3.83
CA ASP A 117 7.74 13.05 2.78
C ASP A 117 7.28 14.28 1.98
N LYS A 118 7.55 15.51 2.48
CA LYS A 118 7.22 16.77 1.80
C LYS A 118 8.45 17.44 1.18
N THR A 119 9.57 17.42 1.90
CA THR A 119 10.77 18.18 1.52
C THR A 119 11.86 17.31 0.91
N GLY A 120 11.77 15.97 1.05
CA GLY A 120 12.79 15.02 0.61
C GLY A 120 14.09 15.05 1.42
N GLN A 121 14.19 15.89 2.46
CA GLN A 121 15.39 15.98 3.27
C GLN A 121 15.59 14.72 4.13
N ALA A 122 16.83 14.23 4.21
CA ALA A 122 17.15 13.10 5.07
C ALA A 122 16.90 13.46 6.56
N ARG A 123 16.11 12.68 7.24
CA ARG A 123 15.85 12.77 8.70
C ARG A 123 16.77 11.86 9.49
N GLU A 124 17.21 10.77 8.89
CA GLU A 124 18.06 9.74 9.51
C GLU A 124 18.86 8.96 8.45
N SER A 125 19.70 8.02 8.88
CA SER A 125 20.45 7.16 7.96
C SER A 125 19.52 6.21 7.21
N ARG A 126 19.74 6.02 5.90
CA ARG A 126 19.01 5.02 5.08
C ARG A 126 19.17 3.60 5.65
N THR A 127 20.34 3.27 6.16
CA THR A 127 20.67 1.91 6.59
C THR A 127 20.48 1.74 8.10
N LEU A 128 19.73 0.70 8.47
CA LEU A 128 19.52 0.32 9.87
C LEU A 128 20.69 -0.52 10.41
N SER A 129 21.09 -0.25 11.65
CA SER A 129 21.97 -1.14 12.41
C SER A 129 21.25 -2.44 12.79
N ASN A 130 21.99 -3.46 13.22
CA ASN A 130 21.40 -4.72 13.67
C ASN A 130 20.47 -4.53 14.88
N GLU A 131 20.75 -3.61 15.77
CA GLU A 131 19.89 -3.33 16.92
C GLU A 131 18.59 -2.63 16.49
N GLN A 132 18.64 -1.75 15.48
CA GLN A 132 17.46 -1.16 14.89
C GLN A 132 16.58 -2.21 14.19
N TRP A 133 17.19 -3.15 13.46
CA TRP A 133 16.48 -4.28 12.86
C TRP A 133 15.76 -5.14 13.90
N LYS A 134 16.42 -5.49 15.00
CA LYS A 134 15.80 -6.26 16.10
C LYS A 134 14.59 -5.53 16.70
N ARG A 135 14.72 -4.21 16.94
CA ARG A 135 13.61 -3.40 17.46
C ARG A 135 12.45 -3.37 16.46
N LEU A 136 12.74 -3.15 15.19
CA LEU A 136 11.75 -3.12 14.12
C LEU A 136 10.98 -4.43 14.05
N ALA A 137 11.66 -5.57 13.96
CA ALA A 137 11.01 -6.89 13.89
C ALA A 137 10.19 -7.19 15.16
N ALA A 138 10.73 -6.90 16.35
CA ALA A 138 10.00 -7.07 17.61
C ALA A 138 8.75 -6.18 17.69
N GLY A 139 8.84 -4.93 17.22
CA GLY A 139 7.72 -4.01 17.18
C GLY A 139 6.61 -4.48 16.24
N HIS A 140 6.96 -4.93 15.04
CA HIS A 140 5.97 -5.48 14.10
C HIS A 140 5.33 -6.78 14.60
N ASN A 141 6.09 -7.69 15.20
CA ASN A 141 5.53 -8.90 15.81
C ASN A 141 4.56 -8.57 16.94
N LYS A 142 4.91 -7.60 17.79
CA LYS A 142 4.04 -7.14 18.88
C LYS A 142 2.77 -6.47 18.36
N LEU A 143 2.88 -5.62 17.31
CA LEU A 143 1.72 -4.95 16.70
C LEU A 143 0.79 -5.97 16.03
N GLY A 144 1.33 -6.85 15.18
CA GLY A 144 0.54 -7.85 14.48
C GLY A 144 -0.16 -8.82 15.43
N LYS A 145 0.52 -9.21 16.53
CA LYS A 145 -0.10 -10.01 17.58
C LYS A 145 -1.30 -9.29 18.22
N ALA A 146 -1.13 -8.04 18.62
CA ALA A 146 -2.20 -7.26 19.26
C ALA A 146 -3.38 -7.05 18.29
N LEU A 147 -3.13 -6.72 17.04
CA LEU A 147 -4.17 -6.55 16.01
C LEU A 147 -4.97 -7.84 15.78
N LEU A 148 -4.27 -8.98 15.71
CA LEU A 148 -4.92 -10.26 15.50
C LEU A 148 -5.74 -10.71 16.72
N GLU A 149 -5.19 -10.59 17.94
CA GLU A 149 -5.85 -11.03 19.18
C GLU A 149 -7.02 -10.13 19.57
N GLU A 150 -6.94 -8.81 19.36
CA GLU A 150 -7.97 -7.86 19.79
C GLU A 150 -9.06 -7.61 18.74
N PHE A 151 -8.69 -7.64 17.44
CA PHE A 151 -9.59 -7.25 16.35
C PHE A 151 -9.79 -8.31 15.27
N GLY A 152 -9.02 -9.40 15.28
CA GLY A 152 -9.01 -10.37 14.17
C GLY A 152 -8.38 -9.80 12.87
N ILE A 153 -7.57 -8.74 12.98
CA ILE A 153 -6.96 -8.04 11.84
C ILE A 153 -5.53 -8.56 11.61
N HIS A 154 -5.23 -8.90 10.37
CA HIS A 154 -3.90 -9.31 9.92
C HIS A 154 -3.08 -8.09 9.51
N GLN A 155 -1.88 -7.97 10.08
CA GLN A 155 -0.89 -6.98 9.66
C GLN A 155 -0.31 -7.37 8.30
N GLN A 156 -0.35 -6.43 7.34
CA GLN A 156 0.22 -6.53 6.02
C GLN A 156 1.36 -5.49 5.90
N PHE A 157 2.61 -5.93 6.10
CA PHE A 157 3.77 -5.04 6.02
C PHE A 157 3.97 -4.56 4.59
N HIS A 158 4.11 -3.27 4.41
CA HIS A 158 4.30 -2.63 3.11
C HIS A 158 5.68 -1.98 3.04
N SER A 159 6.57 -2.49 2.18
CA SER A 159 7.83 -1.82 1.86
C SER A 159 7.56 -0.59 1.00
N HIS A 160 8.24 0.53 1.27
CA HIS A 160 7.95 1.81 0.61
C HIS A 160 9.22 2.50 0.13
N ALA A 161 9.14 3.28 -0.96
CA ALA A 161 10.20 4.18 -1.38
C ALA A 161 10.55 5.14 -0.24
N ASP A 162 11.81 5.52 -0.13
CA ASP A 162 12.38 6.30 0.98
C ASP A 162 12.16 5.70 2.40
N SER A 163 11.74 4.42 2.50
CA SER A 163 11.79 3.68 3.75
C SER A 163 13.11 2.92 3.90
N HIS A 164 13.38 2.41 5.11
CA HIS A 164 14.56 1.58 5.40
C HIS A 164 14.50 0.18 4.77
N ILE A 165 13.30 -0.25 4.34
CA ILE A 165 13.06 -1.58 3.80
C ILE A 165 12.46 -1.45 2.42
N GLY A 166 13.28 -1.64 1.39
CA GLY A 166 12.85 -1.51 0.01
C GLY A 166 13.49 -2.55 -0.92
N THR A 167 14.78 -2.85 -0.75
CA THR A 167 15.48 -3.83 -1.59
C THR A 167 14.99 -5.26 -1.32
N TYR A 168 15.21 -6.16 -2.29
CA TYR A 168 14.88 -7.58 -2.14
C TYR A 168 15.45 -8.18 -0.85
N GLN A 169 16.74 -7.91 -0.56
CA GLN A 169 17.43 -8.43 0.63
C GLN A 169 16.87 -7.87 1.93
N GLU A 170 16.44 -6.61 1.95
CA GLU A 170 15.85 -6.00 3.15
C GLU A 170 14.44 -6.56 3.41
N VAL A 171 13.62 -6.74 2.37
CA VAL A 171 12.29 -7.38 2.49
C VAL A 171 12.46 -8.85 2.91
N GLU A 172 13.37 -9.59 2.29
CA GLU A 172 13.70 -10.96 2.67
C GLU A 172 14.14 -11.06 4.14
N ARG A 173 15.02 -10.16 4.59
CA ARG A 173 15.44 -10.07 5.99
C ARG A 173 14.26 -9.81 6.92
N TYR A 174 13.37 -8.87 6.56
CA TYR A 174 12.16 -8.60 7.32
C TYR A 174 11.29 -9.86 7.48
N LEU A 175 11.06 -10.60 6.40
CA LEU A 175 10.28 -11.83 6.43
C LEU A 175 10.91 -12.91 7.29
N HIS A 176 12.24 -12.99 7.35
CA HIS A 176 12.98 -13.92 8.22
C HIS A 176 12.98 -13.52 9.69
N GLU A 177 13.01 -12.23 10.00
CA GLU A 177 13.06 -11.72 11.38
C GLU A 177 11.67 -11.53 12.00
N THR A 178 10.58 -11.67 11.22
CA THR A 178 9.19 -11.54 11.71
C THR A 178 8.43 -12.86 11.70
N ASP A 179 7.53 -13.02 12.66
CA ASP A 179 6.67 -14.20 12.77
C ASP A 179 5.58 -14.20 11.69
N PRO A 180 5.48 -15.27 10.86
CA PRO A 180 4.46 -15.38 9.81
C PRO A 180 3.02 -15.38 10.34
N MET A 181 2.80 -15.70 11.61
CA MET A 181 1.49 -15.61 12.23
C MET A 181 1.04 -14.16 12.41
N TYR A 182 1.97 -13.24 12.64
CA TYR A 182 1.67 -11.87 13.04
C TYR A 182 1.97 -10.83 11.97
N SER A 183 2.79 -11.17 10.96
CA SER A 183 3.15 -10.22 9.90
C SER A 183 3.24 -10.91 8.56
N ASN A 184 2.40 -10.50 7.62
CA ASN A 184 2.48 -10.86 6.22
C ASN A 184 2.98 -9.66 5.39
N LEU A 185 3.15 -9.87 4.09
CA LEU A 185 3.59 -8.85 3.16
C LEU A 185 2.40 -8.32 2.34
N CYS A 186 2.14 -7.04 2.42
CA CYS A 186 1.51 -6.31 1.33
C CYS A 186 2.61 -6.07 0.29
N LEU A 187 2.65 -6.87 -0.76
CA LEU A 187 3.62 -6.68 -1.83
C LEU A 187 3.14 -5.53 -2.74
N ASP A 188 3.72 -4.35 -2.54
CA ASP A 188 3.55 -3.25 -3.48
C ASP A 188 4.51 -3.46 -4.65
N THR A 189 3.95 -3.67 -5.82
CA THR A 189 4.71 -4.05 -7.01
C THR A 189 5.57 -2.91 -7.56
N GLY A 190 5.13 -1.66 -7.39
CA GLY A 190 5.84 -0.47 -7.83
C GLY A 190 6.93 -0.04 -6.86
N HIS A 191 6.63 0.05 -5.56
CA HIS A 191 7.64 0.38 -4.56
C HIS A 191 8.76 -0.67 -4.50
N PHE A 192 8.44 -1.94 -4.70
CA PHE A 192 9.45 -2.99 -4.77
C PHE A 192 10.29 -2.88 -6.06
N ALA A 193 9.66 -2.57 -7.20
CA ALA A 193 10.38 -2.31 -8.45
C ALA A 193 11.21 -1.02 -8.40
N TYR A 194 10.80 -0.02 -7.61
CA TYR A 194 11.57 1.20 -7.38
C TYR A 194 12.97 0.91 -6.80
N TYR A 195 13.10 -0.13 -5.97
CA TYR A 195 14.36 -0.64 -5.48
C TYR A 195 14.92 -1.82 -6.30
N LEU A 196 14.50 -1.94 -7.56
CA LEU A 196 14.92 -2.99 -8.51
C LEU A 196 14.59 -4.42 -8.02
N GLY A 197 13.59 -4.56 -7.17
CA GLY A 197 13.11 -5.84 -6.69
C GLY A 197 12.37 -6.63 -7.77
N ASP A 198 12.57 -7.94 -7.79
CA ASP A 198 11.86 -8.88 -8.66
C ASP A 198 10.62 -9.42 -7.94
N ASN A 199 9.44 -8.91 -8.31
CA ASN A 199 8.16 -9.28 -7.72
C ASN A 199 7.88 -10.78 -7.84
N ILE A 200 8.10 -11.37 -9.00
CA ILE A 200 7.83 -12.80 -9.24
C ILE A 200 8.77 -13.68 -8.42
N LYS A 201 10.05 -13.29 -8.33
CA LYS A 201 11.01 -13.99 -7.47
C LYS A 201 10.57 -13.95 -6.01
N MET A 202 10.09 -12.81 -5.51
CA MET A 202 9.58 -12.66 -4.13
C MET A 202 8.36 -13.54 -3.89
N MET A 203 7.37 -13.50 -4.78
CA MET A 203 6.15 -14.31 -4.72
C MET A 203 6.42 -15.82 -4.80
N ASN A 204 7.47 -16.23 -5.51
CA ASN A 204 7.86 -17.64 -5.60
C ASN A 204 8.64 -18.11 -4.37
N ALA A 205 9.46 -17.24 -3.78
CA ALA A 205 10.26 -17.59 -2.60
C ALA A 205 9.44 -17.63 -1.30
N TYR A 206 8.41 -16.77 -1.20
CA TYR A 206 7.64 -16.58 0.03
C TYR A 206 6.12 -16.55 -0.24
N PRO A 207 5.53 -17.54 -0.95
CA PRO A 207 4.11 -17.51 -1.32
C PRO A 207 3.17 -17.41 -0.12
N GLU A 208 3.51 -18.07 1.00
CA GLU A 208 2.72 -18.08 2.23
C GLU A 208 2.75 -16.75 3.01
N ARG A 209 3.67 -15.83 2.62
CA ARG A 209 3.81 -14.52 3.25
C ARG A 209 3.13 -13.42 2.44
N ILE A 210 2.64 -13.69 1.22
CA ILE A 210 1.94 -12.72 0.39
C ILE A 210 0.46 -12.67 0.81
N GLY A 211 0.12 -11.73 1.67
CA GLY A 211 -1.24 -11.60 2.20
C GLY A 211 -2.10 -10.56 1.49
N TYR A 212 -1.47 -9.62 0.77
CA TYR A 212 -2.13 -8.47 0.15
C TYR A 212 -1.28 -7.91 -0.99
N LEU A 213 -1.88 -7.23 -1.96
CA LEU A 213 -1.14 -6.64 -3.09
C LEU A 213 -1.52 -5.18 -3.31
N HIS A 214 -0.50 -4.34 -3.55
CA HIS A 214 -0.67 -3.08 -4.25
C HIS A 214 -0.13 -3.21 -5.67
N LEU A 215 -0.98 -2.92 -6.65
CA LEU A 215 -0.64 -2.96 -8.07
C LEU A 215 -0.24 -1.57 -8.54
N LYS A 216 1.05 -1.31 -8.50
CA LYS A 216 1.69 -0.04 -8.84
C LYS A 216 2.78 -0.28 -9.88
N GLN A 217 3.07 0.70 -10.74
CA GLN A 217 4.12 0.63 -11.75
C GLN A 217 5.05 1.83 -11.68
N VAL A 218 6.31 1.63 -12.04
CA VAL A 218 7.31 2.70 -12.18
C VAL A 218 7.68 2.91 -13.65
N HIS A 219 7.95 4.16 -14.01
CA HIS A 219 8.48 4.53 -15.34
C HIS A 219 9.99 4.25 -15.36
N PRO A 220 10.49 3.34 -16.24
CA PRO A 220 11.88 2.87 -16.18
C PRO A 220 12.91 4.00 -16.32
N ASP A 221 12.68 4.92 -17.27
CA ASP A 221 13.65 6.00 -17.56
C ASP A 221 13.68 7.04 -16.43
N ILE A 222 12.52 7.41 -15.88
CA ILE A 222 12.43 8.33 -14.75
C ILE A 222 13.05 7.68 -13.51
N LEU A 223 12.80 6.39 -13.26
CA LEU A 223 13.43 5.65 -12.19
C LEU A 223 14.96 5.62 -12.34
N ALA A 224 15.48 5.38 -13.55
CA ALA A 224 16.93 5.40 -13.80
C ALA A 224 17.53 6.79 -13.50
N GLU A 225 16.86 7.88 -13.86
CA GLU A 225 17.28 9.24 -13.52
C GLU A 225 17.22 9.50 -12.01
N THR A 226 16.13 9.08 -11.35
CA THR A 226 15.94 9.19 -9.90
C THR A 226 17.07 8.51 -9.14
N LEU A 227 17.37 7.26 -9.47
CA LEU A 227 18.44 6.49 -8.82
C LEU A 227 19.83 7.06 -9.09
N LYS A 228 20.09 7.51 -10.32
CA LYS A 228 21.37 8.12 -10.69
C LYS A 228 21.67 9.40 -9.92
N ASN A 229 20.65 10.20 -9.62
CA ASN A 229 20.78 11.50 -8.97
C ASN A 229 20.44 11.46 -7.47
N ASP A 230 20.10 10.28 -6.92
CA ASP A 230 19.63 10.09 -5.55
C ASP A 230 18.49 11.04 -5.18
N LEU A 231 17.50 11.19 -6.09
CA LEU A 231 16.37 12.08 -5.87
C LEU A 231 15.43 11.53 -4.79
N PRO A 232 14.87 12.40 -3.95
CA PRO A 232 13.82 12.00 -3.00
C PRO A 232 12.57 11.49 -3.72
N PHE A 233 11.83 10.59 -3.07
CA PHE A 233 10.63 10.02 -3.65
C PHE A 233 9.58 11.08 -4.03
N VAL A 234 9.39 12.11 -3.21
CA VAL A 234 8.46 13.21 -3.51
C VAL A 234 8.81 13.95 -4.79
N GLU A 235 10.10 14.17 -5.08
CA GLU A 235 10.56 14.76 -6.34
C GLU A 235 10.37 13.79 -7.50
N ALA A 236 10.70 12.53 -7.30
CA ALA A 236 10.51 11.47 -8.29
C ALA A 236 9.03 11.31 -8.68
N VAL A 237 8.10 11.40 -7.72
CA VAL A 237 6.65 11.40 -7.96
C VAL A 237 6.23 12.60 -8.80
N ALA A 238 6.74 13.80 -8.47
CA ALA A 238 6.48 15.00 -9.28
C ALA A 238 7.00 14.89 -10.73
N MET A 239 8.05 14.09 -10.96
CA MET A 239 8.56 13.77 -12.30
C MET A 239 7.75 12.67 -13.00
N GLY A 240 6.85 11.98 -12.31
CA GLY A 240 6.03 10.88 -12.83
C GLY A 240 6.68 9.51 -12.74
N VAL A 241 7.53 9.26 -11.72
CA VAL A 241 8.16 7.94 -11.50
C VAL A 241 7.12 6.85 -11.27
N MET A 242 6.03 7.15 -10.56
CA MET A 242 4.87 6.28 -10.49
C MET A 242 3.97 6.55 -11.69
N THR A 243 4.03 5.65 -12.66
CA THR A 243 3.29 5.79 -13.91
C THR A 243 1.90 5.21 -13.83
N GLU A 244 1.02 5.66 -14.71
CA GLU A 244 -0.33 5.11 -14.85
C GLU A 244 -0.25 3.60 -15.09
N PRO A 245 -0.84 2.77 -14.19
CA PRO A 245 -0.82 1.32 -14.33
C PRO A 245 -1.45 0.86 -15.66
N GLY A 246 -0.65 0.18 -16.47
CA GLY A 246 -1.07 -0.28 -17.79
C GLY A 246 -0.37 0.39 -18.96
N PHE A 247 0.33 1.48 -18.73
CA PHE A 247 1.25 2.06 -19.72
C PHE A 247 2.59 1.32 -19.71
N ASP A 248 3.63 1.88 -20.29
CA ASP A 248 4.94 1.23 -20.46
C ASP A 248 5.75 1.04 -19.17
N GLY A 249 5.08 1.08 -18.01
CA GLY A 249 5.69 0.87 -16.70
C GLY A 249 6.13 -0.57 -16.43
N VAL A 250 6.90 -0.71 -15.36
CA VAL A 250 7.33 -1.99 -14.79
C VAL A 250 6.90 -2.10 -13.32
N PRO A 251 6.57 -3.31 -12.83
CA PRO A 251 6.53 -4.60 -13.53
C PRO A 251 5.28 -4.74 -14.42
N LYS A 252 5.26 -5.77 -15.29
CA LYS A 252 4.03 -6.13 -16.04
C LYS A 252 3.10 -6.94 -15.11
N PHE A 253 1.79 -6.62 -15.13
CA PHE A 253 0.84 -7.18 -14.17
C PHE A 253 0.38 -8.60 -14.46
N ALA A 254 0.26 -9.01 -15.73
CA ALA A 254 -0.31 -10.33 -16.06
C ALA A 254 0.38 -11.49 -15.33
N PRO A 255 1.73 -11.62 -15.30
CA PRO A 255 2.39 -12.71 -14.57
C PRO A 255 2.22 -12.57 -13.03
N ILE A 256 2.13 -11.35 -12.50
CA ILE A 256 1.90 -11.09 -11.07
C ILE A 256 0.50 -11.55 -10.67
N ILE A 257 -0.51 -11.18 -11.45
CA ILE A 257 -1.91 -11.58 -11.21
C ILE A 257 -2.07 -13.10 -11.33
N GLU A 258 -1.46 -13.72 -12.36
CA GLU A 258 -1.44 -15.17 -12.51
C GLU A 258 -0.89 -15.84 -11.25
N ARG A 259 0.29 -15.40 -10.79
CA ARG A 259 0.92 -15.94 -9.59
C ARG A 259 0.13 -15.65 -8.31
N ALA A 260 -0.46 -14.47 -8.18
CA ALA A 260 -1.28 -14.10 -7.03
C ALA A 260 -2.51 -15.02 -6.88
N LEU A 261 -3.19 -15.32 -7.98
CA LEU A 261 -4.33 -16.22 -8.00
C LEU A 261 -3.98 -17.68 -7.66
N GLU A 262 -2.74 -18.12 -7.98
CA GLU A 262 -2.22 -19.42 -7.55
C GLU A 262 -1.93 -19.47 -6.04
N ILE A 263 -1.42 -18.37 -5.47
CA ILE A 263 -1.13 -18.26 -4.03
C ILE A 263 -2.43 -18.16 -3.22
N ASN A 264 -3.30 -17.24 -3.58
CA ASN A 264 -4.57 -17.02 -2.90
C ASN A 264 -5.61 -16.48 -3.90
N PRO A 265 -6.61 -17.28 -4.28
CA PRO A 265 -7.63 -16.85 -5.23
C PRO A 265 -8.54 -15.72 -4.71
N ASP A 266 -8.54 -15.47 -3.41
CA ASP A 266 -9.33 -14.43 -2.73
C ASP A 266 -8.50 -13.20 -2.33
N ILE A 267 -7.26 -13.09 -2.80
CA ILE A 267 -6.36 -11.98 -2.48
C ILE A 267 -6.94 -10.63 -2.97
N PHE A 268 -6.80 -9.61 -2.16
CA PHE A 268 -7.03 -8.24 -2.60
C PHE A 268 -5.84 -7.71 -3.38
N ALA A 269 -6.12 -7.00 -4.46
CA ALA A 269 -5.15 -6.34 -5.30
C ALA A 269 -5.60 -4.89 -5.54
N ILE A 270 -5.00 -3.97 -4.82
CA ILE A 270 -5.37 -2.56 -4.83
C ILE A 270 -4.54 -1.84 -5.88
N ILE A 271 -5.20 -1.20 -6.82
CA ILE A 271 -4.54 -0.36 -7.81
C ILE A 271 -4.18 0.97 -7.15
N GLU A 272 -2.92 1.32 -7.24
CA GLU A 272 -2.39 2.56 -6.71
C GLU A 272 -1.45 3.25 -7.70
N GLN A 273 -1.51 4.59 -7.67
CA GLN A 273 -0.55 5.46 -8.33
C GLN A 273 -0.31 6.67 -7.44
N ASP A 274 0.92 6.85 -6.98
CA ASP A 274 1.29 8.06 -6.23
C ASP A 274 1.21 9.27 -7.16
N MET A 275 0.27 10.15 -6.85
CA MET A 275 -0.01 11.38 -7.63
C MET A 275 -0.10 12.62 -6.73
N TYR A 276 0.60 12.64 -5.59
CA TYR A 276 0.55 13.74 -4.66
C TYR A 276 0.78 15.11 -5.34
N GLY A 277 -0.10 16.05 -5.03
CA GLY A 277 -0.08 17.39 -5.61
C GLY A 277 -0.64 17.50 -7.03
N CYS A 278 -1.26 16.46 -7.58
CA CYS A 278 -1.90 16.50 -8.91
C CYS A 278 -3.17 17.38 -8.92
N PRO A 279 -3.55 17.92 -10.11
CA PRO A 279 -4.85 18.58 -10.27
C PRO A 279 -6.01 17.64 -9.94
N VAL A 280 -7.03 18.14 -9.24
CA VAL A 280 -8.18 17.35 -8.74
C VAL A 280 -9.02 16.65 -9.83
N ASP A 281 -8.91 17.06 -11.08
CA ASP A 281 -9.63 16.44 -12.21
C ASP A 281 -8.78 15.41 -12.97
N MET A 282 -7.51 15.23 -12.59
CA MET A 282 -6.59 14.29 -13.22
C MET A 282 -6.84 12.81 -12.84
N PRO A 283 -7.15 12.47 -11.58
CA PRO A 283 -7.20 11.07 -11.13
C PRO A 283 -8.30 10.22 -11.78
N PHE A 284 -9.51 10.75 -11.89
CA PHE A 284 -10.66 9.96 -12.31
C PHE A 284 -10.50 9.26 -13.69
N PRO A 285 -10.11 9.97 -14.78
CA PRO A 285 -9.88 9.32 -16.07
C PRO A 285 -8.77 8.25 -16.03
N ILE A 286 -7.75 8.45 -15.17
CA ILE A 286 -6.68 7.48 -14.95
C ILE A 286 -7.25 6.24 -14.27
N ALA A 287 -8.01 6.41 -13.20
CA ALA A 287 -8.62 5.32 -12.45
C ALA A 287 -9.49 4.39 -13.33
N GLN A 288 -10.27 4.97 -14.26
CA GLN A 288 -11.05 4.19 -15.24
C GLN A 288 -10.14 3.33 -16.14
N ARG A 289 -9.14 3.94 -16.76
CA ARG A 289 -8.23 3.24 -17.69
C ARG A 289 -7.40 2.17 -16.99
N THR A 290 -6.85 2.48 -15.80
CA THR A 290 -6.04 1.52 -15.04
C THR A 290 -6.84 0.30 -14.61
N ARG A 291 -8.09 0.50 -14.16
CA ARG A 291 -8.98 -0.62 -13.84
C ARG A 291 -9.27 -1.50 -15.05
N GLU A 292 -9.60 -0.91 -16.19
CA GLU A 292 -9.84 -1.65 -17.44
C GLU A 292 -8.60 -2.47 -17.85
N HIS A 293 -7.41 -1.89 -17.73
CA HIS A 293 -6.15 -2.57 -18.02
C HIS A 293 -5.93 -3.78 -17.11
N ILE A 294 -6.10 -3.63 -15.79
CA ILE A 294 -5.92 -4.73 -14.82
C ILE A 294 -6.95 -5.83 -15.06
N LEU A 295 -8.19 -5.51 -15.36
CA LEU A 295 -9.19 -6.51 -15.72
C LEU A 295 -8.85 -7.24 -17.03
N ALA A 296 -8.26 -6.55 -18.00
CA ALA A 296 -7.76 -7.18 -19.22
C ALA A 296 -6.57 -8.11 -18.94
N ALA A 297 -5.62 -7.69 -18.11
CA ALA A 297 -4.49 -8.51 -17.66
C ALA A 297 -4.96 -9.77 -16.90
N THR A 298 -5.99 -9.62 -16.04
CA THR A 298 -6.62 -10.75 -15.34
C THR A 298 -7.25 -11.76 -16.31
N ARG A 299 -7.91 -11.30 -17.36
CA ARG A 299 -8.46 -12.19 -18.41
C ARG A 299 -7.37 -12.90 -19.17
N ALA A 300 -6.28 -12.20 -19.52
CA ALA A 300 -5.14 -12.78 -20.24
C ALA A 300 -4.41 -13.85 -19.42
N ALA A 301 -4.26 -13.68 -18.12
CA ALA A 301 -3.66 -14.66 -17.19
C ALA A 301 -4.43 -16.00 -17.14
N ARG A 302 -5.71 -16.02 -17.54
CA ARG A 302 -6.60 -17.20 -17.48
C ARG A 302 -6.68 -18.01 -18.75
N VAL A 303 -6.20 -17.48 -19.85
CA VAL A 303 -6.29 -18.13 -21.19
C VAL A 303 -5.12 -19.08 -21.42
N LYS A 304 -4.13 -19.07 -20.54
CA LYS A 304 -2.97 -19.98 -20.59
C LYS A 304 -3.24 -21.24 -19.78
#